data_6b3cb6b4dd5ee25cbcaef6268fb308d8
#
_entry.id   6b3cb6b4dd5ee25cbcaef6268fb308d8
#
_cell.length_a   1.000
_cell.length_b   1.000
_cell.length_c   1.000
_cell.angle_alpha   90.00
_cell.angle_beta   90.00
_cell.angle_gamma   90.00
#
_symmetry.space_group_name_H-M   'P 1'
#
loop_
_entity.id
_entity.type
_entity.pdbx_description
1 polymer ?
#
loop_
_entity_poly.entity_id
_entity_poly.type
_entity_poly.pdbx_seq_one_letter_code
_entity_poly.pdbx_strand_id
1 'polypeptide(L)'
;MKLVPANTRRRISLTVGYVLSLICSLGCGGDSFDNVRNLGSSREAIVCLGDSLTEGVGANPGEDYPSVLSRELAFPVANLGRRGDTTAQALARLPEVLERNPRLVIVLLGGNDFLRQVPRSETKKNLAEVVRRLQAHGAMVVIAGMRLGLFTDEFSPIYEETATQLGAHYIPRVMQGILSDPQLRSDPIHPNAAGYRLLGQRIAEKLKPLLREADRLTGRRAV
;
A
#
# COMPACT_ATOMS: atom_id res chain seq x y z
N MET A 1 -47.41 64.71 56.36
CA MET A 1 -46.93 63.43 56.92
C MET A 1 -47.67 62.29 56.17
N LYS A 2 -47.17 61.82 55.09
CA LYS A 2 -47.63 60.61 54.36
C LYS A 2 -46.45 60.01 53.65
N LEU A 3 -46.09 58.79 54.06
CA LEU A 3 -45.05 57.97 53.49
C LEU A 3 -45.44 57.46 52.14
N VAL A 4 -44.54 57.48 51.13
CA VAL A 4 -44.66 56.88 49.83
C VAL A 4 -43.83 55.57 49.83
N PRO A 5 -44.36 54.44 49.37
CA PRO A 5 -43.61 53.19 49.41
C PRO A 5 -42.66 53.06 48.17
N ALA A 6 -41.54 52.40 48.40
CA ALA A 6 -40.49 52.10 47.45
C ALA A 6 -40.94 51.09 46.37
N ASN A 7 -40.57 51.41 45.12
CA ASN A 7 -40.86 50.66 43.92
C ASN A 7 -39.73 49.62 43.67
N THR A 8 -40.05 48.35 43.90
CA THR A 8 -39.10 47.25 43.73
C THR A 8 -39.04 46.83 42.24
N ARG A 9 -38.01 47.25 41.56
CA ARG A 9 -37.73 46.77 40.19
C ARG A 9 -37.17 45.35 40.26
N ARG A 10 -37.94 44.37 39.82
CA ARG A 10 -37.49 43.02 39.54
C ARG A 10 -36.57 43.04 38.30
N ARG A 11 -35.32 42.68 38.49
CA ARG A 11 -34.38 42.37 37.41
C ARG A 11 -34.66 40.95 36.94
N ILE A 12 -35.09 40.83 35.67
CA ILE A 12 -35.20 39.53 34.99
C ILE A 12 -33.79 39.23 34.44
N SER A 13 -33.11 38.27 35.06
CA SER A 13 -31.88 37.70 34.50
C SER A 13 -32.22 36.71 33.42
N LEU A 14 -31.95 37.08 32.14
CA LEU A 14 -31.93 36.13 31.04
C LEU A 14 -30.64 35.31 31.13
N THR A 15 -30.75 34.08 31.58
CA THR A 15 -29.67 33.10 31.45
C THR A 15 -29.72 32.53 30.02
N VAL A 16 -28.81 33.03 29.18
CA VAL A 16 -28.57 32.44 27.85
C VAL A 16 -27.79 31.17 28.07
N GLY A 17 -28.50 30.03 27.98
CA GLY A 17 -27.88 28.69 27.98
C GLY A 17 -27.17 28.45 26.67
N TYR A 18 -25.83 28.46 26.69
CA TYR A 18 -25.02 27.93 25.61
C TYR A 18 -25.14 26.39 25.62
N VAL A 19 -25.96 25.86 24.73
CA VAL A 19 -25.93 24.42 24.39
C VAL A 19 -24.72 24.20 23.52
N LEU A 20 -23.61 23.75 24.13
CA LEU A 20 -22.45 23.25 23.43
C LEU A 20 -22.84 21.91 22.80
N SER A 21 -23.19 21.94 21.51
CA SER A 21 -23.41 20.74 20.72
C SER A 21 -22.05 20.08 20.48
N LEU A 22 -21.71 19.11 21.34
CA LEU A 22 -20.55 18.25 21.18
C LEU A 22 -20.84 17.29 20.02
N ILE A 23 -20.49 17.69 18.80
CA ILE A 23 -20.47 16.79 17.65
C ILE A 23 -19.30 15.83 17.90
N CYS A 24 -19.57 14.70 18.54
CA CYS A 24 -18.69 13.54 18.51
C CYS A 24 -18.64 13.06 17.06
N SER A 25 -17.68 13.57 16.29
CA SER A 25 -17.26 12.91 15.06
C SER A 25 -16.66 11.55 15.48
N LEU A 26 -17.50 10.52 15.43
CA LEU A 26 -17.05 9.13 15.36
C LEU A 26 -16.23 9.02 14.09
N GLY A 27 -14.93 9.35 14.18
CA GLY A 27 -13.95 9.03 13.17
C GLY A 27 -13.87 7.51 13.10
N CYS A 28 -14.59 6.92 12.15
CA CYS A 28 -14.22 5.60 11.66
C CYS A 28 -12.75 5.70 11.27
N GLY A 29 -11.87 5.01 12.01
CA GLY A 29 -10.46 4.88 11.69
C GLY A 29 -10.29 4.04 10.42
N GLY A 30 -10.69 4.59 9.27
CA GLY A 30 -10.35 4.08 7.96
C GLY A 30 -8.93 4.51 7.62
N ASP A 31 -8.16 3.65 6.98
CA ASP A 31 -6.85 4.01 6.44
C ASP A 31 -7.01 5.27 5.58
N SER A 32 -6.33 6.36 5.95
CA SER A 32 -6.30 7.57 5.14
C SER A 32 -5.31 7.37 3.99
N PHE A 33 -5.77 7.63 2.75
CA PHE A 33 -4.94 7.55 1.54
C PHE A 33 -4.58 8.93 0.98
N ASP A 34 -4.80 10.01 1.74
CA ASP A 34 -4.60 11.41 1.31
C ASP A 34 -3.18 11.69 0.81
N ASN A 35 -2.20 10.96 1.32
CA ASN A 35 -0.79 11.09 0.93
C ASN A 35 -0.41 10.24 -0.29
N VAL A 36 -1.31 9.40 -0.82
CA VAL A 36 -0.99 8.53 -1.95
C VAL A 36 -1.05 9.32 -3.25
N ARG A 37 0.08 9.43 -3.93
CA ARG A 37 0.16 10.13 -5.22
C ARG A 37 -0.61 9.38 -6.30
N ASN A 38 -1.22 10.15 -7.19
CA ASN A 38 -1.98 9.67 -8.35
C ASN A 38 -3.19 8.80 -7.98
N LEU A 39 -3.76 8.98 -6.78
CA LEU A 39 -4.92 8.23 -6.32
C LEU A 39 -6.10 8.32 -7.30
N GLY A 40 -6.29 9.48 -7.93
CA GLY A 40 -7.29 9.72 -8.97
C GLY A 40 -6.83 9.34 -10.40
N SER A 41 -5.89 8.42 -10.57
CA SER A 41 -5.43 8.01 -11.90
C SER A 41 -6.58 7.43 -12.74
N SER A 42 -6.78 7.96 -13.95
CA SER A 42 -7.80 7.49 -14.90
C SER A 42 -7.37 6.27 -15.73
N ARG A 43 -6.14 5.81 -15.59
CA ARG A 43 -5.60 4.61 -16.26
C ARG A 43 -6.23 3.35 -15.70
N GLU A 44 -5.99 2.20 -16.32
CA GLU A 44 -6.71 0.97 -15.93
C GLU A 44 -5.78 -0.14 -15.43
N ALA A 45 -4.65 -0.38 -16.10
CA ALA A 45 -3.84 -1.55 -15.82
C ALA A 45 -3.30 -1.59 -14.38
N ILE A 46 -3.38 -2.76 -13.76
CA ILE A 46 -2.71 -3.10 -12.50
C ILE A 46 -1.53 -4.00 -12.84
N VAL A 47 -0.35 -3.66 -12.37
CA VAL A 47 0.89 -4.37 -12.68
C VAL A 47 1.62 -4.75 -11.39
N CYS A 48 2.13 -5.98 -11.31
CA CYS A 48 3.07 -6.40 -10.30
C CYS A 48 4.48 -6.40 -10.88
N LEU A 49 5.35 -5.55 -10.34
CA LEU A 49 6.78 -5.48 -10.66
C LEU A 49 7.57 -6.13 -9.52
N GLY A 50 8.40 -7.11 -9.85
CA GLY A 50 9.20 -7.78 -8.84
C GLY A 50 10.16 -8.80 -9.41
N ASP A 51 10.67 -9.64 -8.52
CA ASP A 51 11.62 -10.71 -8.80
C ASP A 51 10.97 -12.10 -8.94
N SER A 52 11.66 -13.16 -8.50
CA SER A 52 11.16 -14.54 -8.49
C SER A 52 9.88 -14.71 -7.67
N LEU A 53 9.68 -13.91 -6.62
CA LEU A 53 8.45 -13.94 -5.82
C LEU A 53 7.25 -13.44 -6.62
N THR A 54 7.47 -12.47 -7.50
CA THR A 54 6.41 -11.96 -8.38
C THR A 54 6.21 -12.89 -9.58
N GLU A 55 7.30 -13.42 -10.16
CA GLU A 55 7.24 -14.41 -11.24
C GLU A 55 6.43 -15.65 -10.84
N GLY A 56 6.51 -16.08 -9.57
CA GLY A 56 5.81 -17.26 -9.05
C GLY A 56 6.67 -18.51 -8.98
N VAL A 57 8.00 -18.34 -8.81
CA VAL A 57 8.92 -19.50 -8.65
C VAL A 57 8.49 -20.36 -7.48
N GLY A 58 8.34 -21.68 -7.69
CA GLY A 58 7.88 -22.64 -6.68
C GLY A 58 6.40 -22.98 -6.74
N ALA A 59 5.65 -22.40 -7.70
CA ALA A 59 4.25 -22.72 -7.97
C ALA A 59 4.04 -22.97 -9.47
N ASN A 60 2.90 -23.56 -9.83
CA ASN A 60 2.51 -23.75 -11.21
C ASN A 60 2.01 -22.44 -11.84
N PRO A 61 1.96 -22.35 -13.19
CA PRO A 61 1.36 -21.19 -13.85
C PRO A 61 -0.06 -20.90 -13.36
N GLY A 62 -0.33 -19.63 -13.02
CA GLY A 62 -1.62 -19.20 -12.48
C GLY A 62 -1.78 -19.35 -10.96
N GLU A 63 -0.78 -19.91 -10.25
CA GLU A 63 -0.75 -20.01 -8.79
C GLU A 63 0.13 -18.93 -8.12
N ASP A 64 0.80 -18.08 -8.92
CA ASP A 64 1.55 -16.92 -8.46
C ASP A 64 0.65 -15.88 -7.79
N TYR A 65 1.20 -15.00 -6.94
CA TYR A 65 0.40 -14.02 -6.22
C TYR A 65 -0.28 -12.97 -7.14
N PRO A 66 0.28 -12.51 -8.28
CA PRO A 66 -0.44 -11.67 -9.23
C PRO A 66 -1.70 -12.33 -9.77
N SER A 67 -1.64 -13.63 -10.07
CA SER A 67 -2.81 -14.42 -10.48
C SER A 67 -3.85 -14.55 -9.36
N VAL A 68 -3.40 -14.72 -8.12
CA VAL A 68 -4.30 -14.66 -6.94
C VAL A 68 -4.95 -13.29 -6.81
N LEU A 69 -4.17 -12.21 -6.92
CA LEU A 69 -4.69 -10.84 -6.89
C LEU A 69 -5.74 -10.61 -7.97
N SER A 70 -5.50 -11.10 -9.19
CA SER A 70 -6.47 -10.96 -10.28
C SER A 70 -7.82 -11.60 -9.93
N ARG A 71 -7.82 -12.77 -9.30
CA ARG A 71 -9.05 -13.42 -8.81
C ARG A 71 -9.71 -12.66 -7.64
N GLU A 72 -8.91 -12.24 -6.66
CA GLU A 72 -9.39 -11.54 -5.45
C GLU A 72 -9.98 -10.16 -5.74
N LEU A 73 -9.46 -9.49 -6.76
CA LEU A 73 -9.92 -8.18 -7.20
C LEU A 73 -10.96 -8.26 -8.32
N ALA A 74 -11.23 -9.46 -8.87
CA ALA A 74 -12.03 -9.64 -10.09
C ALA A 74 -11.58 -8.71 -11.24
N PHE A 75 -10.28 -8.43 -11.32
CA PHE A 75 -9.67 -7.50 -12.26
C PHE A 75 -8.33 -8.03 -12.77
N PRO A 76 -8.02 -7.90 -14.07
CA PRO A 76 -6.75 -8.37 -14.62
C PRO A 76 -5.53 -7.71 -13.96
N VAL A 77 -4.57 -8.51 -13.50
CA VAL A 77 -3.31 -8.05 -12.94
C VAL A 77 -2.17 -8.62 -13.79
N ALA A 78 -1.36 -7.73 -14.37
CA ALA A 78 -0.22 -8.13 -15.17
C ALA A 78 0.96 -8.54 -14.27
N ASN A 79 1.49 -9.74 -14.49
CA ASN A 79 2.68 -10.21 -13.82
C ASN A 79 3.93 -9.81 -14.62
N LEU A 80 4.73 -8.90 -14.08
CA LEU A 80 6.05 -8.51 -14.60
C LEU A 80 7.14 -8.88 -13.60
N GLY A 81 7.04 -10.04 -12.98
CA GLY A 81 8.10 -10.68 -12.21
C GLY A 81 9.21 -11.23 -13.11
N ARG A 82 10.45 -11.08 -12.66
CA ARG A 82 11.61 -11.68 -13.33
C ARG A 82 12.59 -12.21 -12.28
N ARG A 83 12.75 -13.52 -12.24
CA ARG A 83 13.63 -14.14 -11.26
C ARG A 83 15.02 -13.54 -11.25
N GLY A 84 15.54 -13.34 -10.05
CA GLY A 84 16.89 -12.82 -9.84
C GLY A 84 17.00 -11.30 -9.96
N ASP A 85 15.96 -10.56 -10.34
CA ASP A 85 16.04 -9.11 -10.41
C ASP A 85 16.39 -8.48 -9.06
N THR A 86 17.41 -7.65 -9.06
CA THR A 86 17.67 -6.65 -8.03
C THR A 86 16.86 -5.39 -8.31
N THR A 87 16.85 -4.45 -7.36
CA THR A 87 16.23 -3.13 -7.58
C THR A 87 16.83 -2.39 -8.78
N ALA A 88 18.14 -2.53 -9.03
CA ALA A 88 18.82 -1.94 -10.19
C ALA A 88 18.34 -2.58 -11.51
N GLN A 89 18.20 -3.91 -11.56
CA GLN A 89 17.74 -4.60 -12.75
C GLN A 89 16.27 -4.29 -13.06
N ALA A 90 15.42 -4.26 -12.03
CA ALA A 90 14.02 -3.83 -12.20
C ALA A 90 13.93 -2.38 -12.70
N LEU A 91 14.77 -1.46 -12.20
CA LEU A 91 14.86 -0.08 -12.67
C LEU A 91 15.26 0.00 -14.15
N ALA A 92 16.21 -0.83 -14.58
CA ALA A 92 16.68 -0.84 -15.97
C ALA A 92 15.58 -1.24 -16.98
N ARG A 93 14.66 -2.14 -16.56
CA ARG A 93 13.52 -2.58 -17.42
C ARG A 93 12.20 -1.88 -17.11
N LEU A 94 12.21 -0.80 -16.40
CA LEU A 94 11.01 -0.04 -16.07
C LEU A 94 10.18 0.41 -17.30
N PRO A 95 10.79 0.70 -18.48
CA PRO A 95 10.02 0.95 -19.70
C PRO A 95 8.96 -0.12 -20.01
N GLU A 96 9.25 -1.41 -19.80
CA GLU A 96 8.29 -2.51 -20.00
C GLU A 96 7.03 -2.37 -19.13
N VAL A 97 7.18 -1.81 -17.93
CA VAL A 97 6.08 -1.51 -17.00
C VAL A 97 5.28 -0.31 -17.48
N LEU A 98 5.98 0.74 -17.92
CA LEU A 98 5.37 2.00 -18.37
C LEU A 98 4.55 1.81 -19.64
N GLU A 99 4.98 0.93 -20.56
CA GLU A 99 4.25 0.55 -21.77
C GLU A 99 2.86 -0.04 -21.47
N ARG A 100 2.65 -0.63 -20.29
CA ARG A 100 1.34 -1.11 -19.84
C ARG A 100 0.38 0.00 -19.46
N ASN A 101 0.82 1.24 -19.44
CA ASN A 101 0.04 2.42 -19.02
C ASN A 101 -0.64 2.20 -17.64
N PRO A 102 0.13 1.84 -16.59
CA PRO A 102 -0.43 1.37 -15.34
C PRO A 102 -1.17 2.46 -14.57
N ARG A 103 -2.32 2.09 -14.00
CA ARG A 103 -3.02 2.82 -12.95
C ARG A 103 -2.35 2.61 -11.59
N LEU A 104 -1.95 1.36 -11.33
CA LEU A 104 -1.36 0.91 -10.09
C LEU A 104 -0.21 -0.04 -10.38
N VAL A 105 0.92 0.19 -9.70
CA VAL A 105 2.04 -0.76 -9.71
C VAL A 105 2.34 -1.22 -8.29
N ILE A 106 2.29 -2.54 -8.08
CA ILE A 106 2.72 -3.19 -6.85
C ILE A 106 4.18 -3.57 -7.03
N VAL A 107 5.06 -3.04 -6.18
CA VAL A 107 6.51 -3.27 -6.22
C VAL A 107 6.90 -4.20 -5.08
N LEU A 108 7.37 -5.39 -5.40
CA LEU A 108 7.91 -6.40 -4.46
C LEU A 108 9.34 -6.74 -4.88
N LEU A 109 10.30 -6.02 -4.34
CA LEU A 109 11.74 -6.09 -4.70
C LEU A 109 12.63 -5.97 -3.47
N GLY A 110 13.90 -6.29 -3.61
CA GLY A 110 14.94 -6.13 -2.58
C GLY A 110 15.44 -7.43 -2.00
N GLY A 111 14.74 -8.55 -2.22
CA GLY A 111 15.20 -9.89 -1.79
C GLY A 111 16.55 -10.25 -2.39
N ASN A 112 16.74 -10.02 -3.70
CA ASN A 112 18.01 -10.28 -4.37
C ASN A 112 19.09 -9.28 -4.03
N ASP A 113 18.76 -8.03 -3.71
CA ASP A 113 19.70 -7.05 -3.20
C ASP A 113 20.29 -7.53 -1.86
N PHE A 114 19.44 -8.02 -0.95
CA PHE A 114 19.85 -8.61 0.30
C PHE A 114 20.75 -9.85 0.09
N LEU A 115 20.33 -10.81 -0.73
CA LEU A 115 21.08 -12.03 -1.00
C LEU A 115 22.45 -11.77 -1.65
N ARG A 116 22.56 -10.74 -2.47
CA ARG A 116 23.81 -10.32 -3.15
C ARG A 116 24.60 -9.27 -2.38
N GLN A 117 24.16 -8.93 -1.16
CA GLN A 117 24.82 -7.94 -0.31
C GLN A 117 24.99 -6.56 -0.98
N VAL A 118 24.01 -6.16 -1.81
CA VAL A 118 23.97 -4.81 -2.37
C VAL A 118 23.87 -3.80 -1.22
N PRO A 119 24.67 -2.72 -1.24
CA PRO A 119 24.56 -1.69 -0.21
C PRO A 119 23.13 -1.18 -0.03
N ARG A 120 22.65 -1.13 1.20
CA ARG A 120 21.26 -0.69 1.51
C ARG A 120 20.93 0.70 0.97
N SER A 121 21.91 1.60 0.97
CA SER A 121 21.76 2.93 0.39
C SER A 121 21.49 2.87 -1.13
N GLU A 122 22.09 1.92 -1.82
CA GLU A 122 21.89 1.70 -3.25
C GLU A 122 20.50 1.08 -3.49
N THR A 123 20.13 0.05 -2.73
CA THR A 123 18.76 -0.52 -2.78
C THR A 123 17.70 0.56 -2.57
N LYS A 124 17.87 1.41 -1.54
CA LYS A 124 16.97 2.53 -1.26
C LYS A 124 16.91 3.52 -2.43
N LYS A 125 18.06 3.90 -2.97
CA LYS A 125 18.17 4.81 -4.12
C LYS A 125 17.42 4.28 -5.34
N ASN A 126 17.66 3.01 -5.69
CA ASN A 126 17.04 2.37 -6.83
C ASN A 126 15.52 2.23 -6.65
N LEU A 127 15.08 1.78 -5.47
CA LEU A 127 13.66 1.67 -5.14
C LEU A 127 12.95 3.04 -5.22
N ALA A 128 13.57 4.08 -4.67
CA ALA A 128 13.03 5.43 -4.74
C ALA A 128 12.94 5.94 -6.20
N GLU A 129 13.91 5.61 -7.04
CA GLU A 129 13.89 6.00 -8.46
C GLU A 129 12.79 5.24 -9.22
N VAL A 130 12.60 3.93 -8.95
CA VAL A 130 11.47 3.16 -9.48
C VAL A 130 10.14 3.86 -9.14
N VAL A 131 9.93 4.19 -7.87
CA VAL A 131 8.70 4.87 -7.41
C VAL A 131 8.51 6.21 -8.12
N ARG A 132 9.55 7.06 -8.18
CA ARG A 132 9.45 8.37 -8.83
C ARG A 132 9.07 8.27 -10.30
N ARG A 133 9.69 7.36 -11.05
CA ARG A 133 9.39 7.19 -12.48
C ARG A 133 7.99 6.66 -12.72
N LEU A 134 7.53 5.71 -11.92
CA LEU A 134 6.16 5.20 -11.99
C LEU A 134 5.14 6.32 -11.70
N GLN A 135 5.38 7.11 -10.65
CA GLN A 135 4.51 8.23 -10.28
C GLN A 135 4.54 9.37 -11.31
N ALA A 136 5.72 9.70 -11.87
CA ALA A 136 5.84 10.68 -12.94
C ALA A 136 5.06 10.26 -14.19
N HIS A 137 4.93 8.94 -14.41
CA HIS A 137 4.08 8.38 -15.47
C HIS A 137 2.59 8.32 -15.07
N GLY A 138 2.19 8.78 -13.91
CA GLY A 138 0.80 8.85 -13.45
C GLY A 138 0.27 7.59 -12.77
N ALA A 139 1.12 6.64 -12.41
CA ALA A 139 0.71 5.46 -11.66
C ALA A 139 0.65 5.72 -10.15
N MET A 140 -0.34 5.14 -9.47
CA MET A 140 -0.23 4.87 -8.03
C MET A 140 0.85 3.82 -7.81
N VAL A 141 1.59 3.92 -6.70
CA VAL A 141 2.59 2.91 -6.34
C VAL A 141 2.28 2.34 -4.97
N VAL A 142 2.34 1.02 -4.89
CA VAL A 142 2.28 0.25 -3.65
C VAL A 142 3.61 -0.47 -3.45
N ILE A 143 4.26 -0.23 -2.33
CA ILE A 143 5.46 -0.97 -1.93
C ILE A 143 5.03 -2.10 -1.01
N ALA A 144 5.21 -3.34 -1.47
CA ALA A 144 5.02 -4.54 -0.69
C ALA A 144 6.33 -4.88 0.04
N GLY A 145 6.41 -4.54 1.32
CA GLY A 145 7.63 -4.68 2.10
C GLY A 145 7.85 -6.09 2.65
N MET A 146 9.09 -6.49 2.68
CA MET A 146 9.55 -7.76 3.26
C MET A 146 10.47 -7.49 4.45
N ARG A 147 10.38 -8.34 5.46
CA ARG A 147 11.42 -8.44 6.47
C ARG A 147 12.55 -9.31 5.93
N LEU A 148 13.75 -8.77 5.85
CA LEU A 148 14.94 -9.47 5.41
C LEU A 148 15.98 -9.47 6.53
N GLY A 149 16.58 -10.62 6.79
CA GLY A 149 17.51 -10.83 7.88
C GLY A 149 16.92 -11.68 9.02
N LEU A 150 17.77 -12.48 9.67
CA LEU A 150 17.37 -13.40 10.73
C LEU A 150 17.18 -12.70 12.08
N PHE A 151 18.07 -11.77 12.41
CA PHE A 151 18.12 -11.13 13.74
C PHE A 151 17.73 -9.65 13.71
N THR A 152 18.03 -8.95 12.63
CA THR A 152 17.72 -7.52 12.46
C THR A 152 16.90 -7.32 11.21
N ASP A 153 15.89 -6.44 11.29
CA ASP A 153 15.10 -6.03 10.14
C ASP A 153 15.65 -4.70 9.61
N GLU A 154 16.63 -4.80 8.73
CA GLU A 154 17.31 -3.62 8.19
C GLU A 154 16.70 -3.10 6.88
N PHE A 155 15.78 -3.88 6.28
CA PHE A 155 15.13 -3.54 5.01
C PHE A 155 13.74 -2.92 5.17
N SER A 156 12.97 -3.30 6.20
CA SER A 156 11.66 -2.66 6.42
C SER A 156 11.71 -1.15 6.49
N PRO A 157 12.70 -0.50 7.16
CA PRO A 157 12.83 0.96 7.14
C PRO A 157 13.02 1.54 5.74
N ILE A 158 13.74 0.85 4.85
CA ILE A 158 13.94 1.30 3.47
C ILE A 158 12.60 1.43 2.73
N TYR A 159 11.74 0.43 2.86
CA TYR A 159 10.43 0.41 2.23
C TYR A 159 9.51 1.50 2.80
N GLU A 160 9.41 1.57 4.12
CA GLU A 160 8.53 2.50 4.84
C GLU A 160 8.94 3.96 4.60
N GLU A 161 10.23 4.28 4.74
CA GLU A 161 10.75 5.62 4.48
C GLU A 161 10.55 6.03 3.02
N THR A 162 10.83 5.12 2.07
CA THR A 162 10.61 5.41 0.64
C THR A 162 9.15 5.67 0.35
N ALA A 163 8.24 4.85 0.89
CA ALA A 163 6.82 5.03 0.70
C ALA A 163 6.34 6.36 1.28
N THR A 164 6.71 6.66 2.52
CA THR A 164 6.31 7.90 3.21
C THR A 164 6.83 9.14 2.50
N GLN A 165 8.11 9.15 2.13
CA GLN A 165 8.75 10.31 1.48
C GLN A 165 8.20 10.59 0.08
N LEU A 166 7.77 9.56 -0.63
CA LEU A 166 7.33 9.68 -2.02
C LEU A 166 5.81 9.60 -2.20
N GLY A 167 5.05 9.41 -1.13
CA GLY A 167 3.60 9.26 -1.23
C GLY A 167 3.21 7.98 -1.98
N ALA A 168 3.86 6.86 -1.69
CA ALA A 168 3.44 5.53 -2.10
C ALA A 168 2.69 4.86 -0.95
N HIS A 169 1.77 3.95 -1.26
CA HIS A 169 1.14 3.13 -0.22
C HIS A 169 2.08 2.02 0.23
N TYR A 170 2.18 1.79 1.54
CA TYR A 170 3.07 0.76 2.10
C TYR A 170 2.28 -0.40 2.70
N ILE A 171 2.58 -1.60 2.26
CA ILE A 171 2.06 -2.84 2.85
C ILE A 171 3.22 -3.56 3.54
N PRO A 172 3.31 -3.52 4.88
CA PRO A 172 4.44 -4.11 5.60
C PRO A 172 4.37 -5.64 5.61
N ARG A 173 5.54 -6.27 5.67
CA ARG A 173 5.74 -7.68 6.03
C ARG A 173 4.84 -8.67 5.29
N VAL A 174 4.66 -8.48 3.97
CA VAL A 174 3.74 -9.32 3.17
C VAL A 174 4.09 -10.82 3.21
N MET A 175 5.36 -11.16 3.42
CA MET A 175 5.87 -12.53 3.51
C MET A 175 5.84 -13.14 4.93
N GLN A 176 5.31 -12.45 5.93
CA GLN A 176 5.35 -12.90 7.32
C GLN A 176 4.74 -14.31 7.49
N GLY A 177 5.52 -15.23 8.09
CA GLY A 177 5.09 -16.60 8.37
C GLY A 177 5.14 -17.54 7.17
N ILE A 178 5.26 -17.04 5.93
CA ILE A 178 5.20 -17.90 4.73
C ILE A 178 6.45 -18.78 4.62
N LEU A 179 7.64 -18.19 4.66
CA LEU A 179 8.89 -18.95 4.49
C LEU A 179 9.31 -19.72 5.75
N SER A 180 8.77 -19.40 6.91
CA SER A 180 9.02 -20.15 8.15
C SER A 180 8.16 -21.40 8.28
N ASP A 181 7.06 -21.50 7.53
CA ASP A 181 6.18 -22.66 7.51
C ASP A 181 6.54 -23.59 6.34
N PRO A 182 7.00 -24.82 6.60
CA PRO A 182 7.32 -25.79 5.55
C PRO A 182 6.14 -26.12 4.62
N GLN A 183 4.89 -25.95 5.08
CA GLN A 183 3.70 -26.22 4.29
C GLN A 183 3.39 -25.10 3.27
N LEU A 184 4.00 -23.92 3.43
CA LEU A 184 3.78 -22.74 2.60
C LEU A 184 4.94 -22.42 1.66
N ARG A 185 6.01 -23.19 1.68
CA ARG A 185 7.21 -22.96 0.86
C ARG A 185 7.55 -24.16 -0.01
N SER A 186 8.14 -23.88 -1.18
CA SER A 186 8.73 -24.88 -2.06
C SER A 186 10.19 -25.11 -1.77
N ASP A 187 10.89 -24.06 -1.34
CA ASP A 187 12.30 -24.06 -0.94
C ASP A 187 12.54 -22.99 0.16
N PRO A 188 13.79 -22.78 0.65
CA PRO A 188 14.04 -21.83 1.74
C PRO A 188 13.68 -20.36 1.44
N ILE A 189 13.55 -19.96 0.18
CA ILE A 189 13.33 -18.56 -0.22
C ILE A 189 12.09 -18.35 -1.11
N HIS A 190 11.41 -19.41 -1.54
CA HIS A 190 10.23 -19.30 -2.39
C HIS A 190 9.00 -19.97 -1.77
N PRO A 191 7.82 -19.31 -1.82
CA PRO A 191 6.56 -19.94 -1.50
C PRO A 191 6.20 -21.07 -2.46
N ASN A 192 5.34 -21.97 -2.02
CA ASN A 192 4.57 -22.85 -2.91
C ASN A 192 3.21 -22.21 -3.24
N ALA A 193 2.34 -22.92 -3.96
CA ALA A 193 1.01 -22.44 -4.32
C ALA A 193 0.18 -21.94 -3.12
N ALA A 194 0.24 -22.62 -1.98
CA ALA A 194 -0.47 -22.22 -0.76
C ALA A 194 0.12 -20.91 -0.17
N GLY A 195 1.45 -20.79 -0.17
CA GLY A 195 2.14 -19.58 0.26
C GLY A 195 1.84 -18.38 -0.64
N TYR A 196 1.83 -18.57 -1.95
CA TYR A 196 1.45 -17.50 -2.89
C TYR A 196 -0.02 -17.10 -2.77
N ARG A 197 -0.90 -18.04 -2.50
CA ARG A 197 -2.31 -17.73 -2.19
C ARG A 197 -2.42 -16.82 -0.99
N LEU A 198 -1.74 -17.16 0.10
CA LEU A 198 -1.72 -16.35 1.31
C LEU A 198 -1.12 -14.96 1.05
N LEU A 199 -0.02 -14.86 0.30
CA LEU A 199 0.61 -13.61 -0.09
C LEU A 199 -0.35 -12.73 -0.90
N GLY A 200 -0.98 -13.29 -1.94
CA GLY A 200 -1.94 -12.57 -2.78
C GLY A 200 -3.15 -12.08 -2.00
N GLN A 201 -3.72 -12.90 -1.11
CA GLN A 201 -4.84 -12.51 -0.26
C GLN A 201 -4.50 -11.37 0.69
N ARG A 202 -3.32 -11.40 1.33
CA ARG A 202 -2.84 -10.30 2.19
C ARG A 202 -2.70 -8.99 1.44
N ILE A 203 -2.12 -9.04 0.25
CA ILE A 203 -1.98 -7.84 -0.59
C ILE A 203 -3.37 -7.36 -1.02
N ALA A 204 -4.25 -8.25 -1.48
CA ALA A 204 -5.61 -7.90 -1.88
C ALA A 204 -6.41 -7.22 -0.77
N GLU A 205 -6.34 -7.74 0.45
CA GLU A 205 -7.01 -7.17 1.62
C GLU A 205 -6.62 -5.69 1.83
N LYS A 206 -5.33 -5.36 1.69
CA LYS A 206 -4.81 -4.00 1.85
C LYS A 206 -5.04 -3.12 0.63
N LEU A 207 -5.15 -3.71 -0.56
CA LEU A 207 -5.42 -2.96 -1.79
C LEU A 207 -6.89 -2.59 -1.97
N LYS A 208 -7.84 -3.44 -1.54
CA LYS A 208 -9.28 -3.21 -1.73
C LYS A 208 -9.74 -1.84 -1.20
N PRO A 209 -9.35 -1.38 0.00
CA PRO A 209 -9.71 -0.03 0.47
C PRO A 209 -9.11 1.09 -0.40
N LEU A 210 -7.83 0.96 -0.79
CA LEU A 210 -7.15 1.93 -1.65
C LEU A 210 -7.83 2.04 -3.02
N LEU A 211 -8.16 0.91 -3.64
CA LEU A 211 -8.83 0.89 -4.94
C LEU A 211 -10.25 1.47 -4.87
N ARG A 212 -11.02 1.16 -3.81
CA ARG A 212 -12.35 1.77 -3.60
C ARG A 212 -12.27 3.30 -3.52
N GLU A 213 -11.30 3.83 -2.79
CA GLU A 213 -11.12 5.28 -2.69
C GLU A 213 -10.69 5.88 -4.04
N ALA A 214 -9.77 5.23 -4.75
CA ALA A 214 -9.37 5.65 -6.08
C ALA A 214 -10.54 5.62 -7.09
N ASP A 215 -11.41 4.61 -7.00
CA ASP A 215 -12.59 4.49 -7.86
C ASP A 215 -13.63 5.57 -7.53
N ARG A 216 -13.83 5.86 -6.25
CA ARG A 216 -14.69 6.95 -5.79
C ARG A 216 -14.27 8.30 -6.39
N LEU A 217 -12.96 8.59 -6.39
CA LEU A 217 -12.42 9.85 -6.92
C LEU A 217 -12.54 9.96 -8.45
N THR A 218 -12.53 8.83 -9.15
CA THR A 218 -12.62 8.79 -10.62
C THR A 218 -14.01 8.50 -11.16
N GLY A 219 -15.01 8.32 -10.30
CA GLY A 219 -16.38 7.94 -10.70
C GLY A 219 -16.48 6.55 -11.30
N ARG A 220 -15.51 5.67 -11.06
CA ARG A 220 -15.52 4.28 -11.53
C ARG A 220 -16.41 3.40 -10.65
N ARG A 221 -16.90 2.33 -11.25
CA ARG A 221 -17.55 1.27 -10.48
C ARG A 221 -16.48 0.58 -9.63
N ALA A 222 -16.70 0.48 -8.32
CA ALA A 222 -15.75 -0.13 -7.40
C ALA A 222 -15.41 -1.57 -7.80
N VAL A 223 -14.11 -1.90 -7.72
CA VAL A 223 -13.56 -3.26 -7.85
C VAL A 223 -13.88 -4.09 -6.61
#